data_c5a14558239e369655d965d329f31282
#
_entry.id   c5a14558239e369655d965d329f31282
#
_cell.length_a   1.000
_cell.length_b   1.000
_cell.length_c   1.000
_cell.angle_alpha   90.00
_cell.angle_beta   90.00
_cell.angle_gamma   90.00
#
_symmetry.space_group_name_H-M   'P 1'
#
loop_
_entity.id
_entity.type
_entity.pdbx_description
1 polymer ?
#
loop_
_entity_poly.entity_id
_entity_poly.type
_entity_poly.pdbx_seq_one_letter_code
_entity_poly.pdbx_strand_id
1 'polypeptide(L)'
;MLVFLSLELGMPQVRTAGKAIPTVYDKDAPAQVPTYLQTDGRWGALPYAGDDIATSGCGLTSAAMAYTSLTGEEWTPLRLALTVGDMCTTDGLNDMQKFCAWMRANDGSLSSTGLLYDQQEALGYAGRGWMVFGSMTGQLHEGGRAYGGHIVLICGWDGGTADIRDPDEGQVNLNTDEFASVSWAYFIAIGSD
;
A
#
# COMPACT_ATOMS: atom_id res chain seq x y z
N MET A 1 -54.26 38.12 -11.75
CA MET A 1 -53.79 36.81 -12.26
C MET A 1 -52.34 37.02 -12.66
N LEU A 2 -51.39 36.75 -11.74
CA LEU A 2 -49.95 36.90 -11.96
C LEU A 2 -49.41 35.55 -12.38
N VAL A 3 -48.83 35.50 -13.60
CA VAL A 3 -48.15 34.33 -14.14
C VAL A 3 -46.67 34.43 -13.72
N PHE A 4 -46.18 33.52 -12.88
CA PHE A 4 -44.77 33.38 -12.61
C PHE A 4 -44.13 32.53 -13.71
N LEU A 5 -43.24 33.14 -14.51
CA LEU A 5 -42.33 32.44 -15.39
C LEU A 5 -41.13 31.96 -14.58
N SER A 6 -41.00 30.66 -14.38
CA SER A 6 -39.78 30.06 -13.84
C SER A 6 -38.76 29.91 -14.95
N LEU A 7 -37.66 30.66 -14.87
CA LEU A 7 -36.48 30.47 -15.72
C LEU A 7 -35.64 29.32 -15.13
N GLU A 8 -35.66 28.15 -15.79
CA GLU A 8 -34.70 27.08 -15.49
C GLU A 8 -33.36 27.38 -16.19
N LEU A 9 -32.38 27.81 -15.40
CA LEU A 9 -31.01 27.91 -15.85
C LEU A 9 -30.40 26.51 -15.89
N GLY A 10 -30.34 25.93 -17.10
CA GLY A 10 -29.65 24.66 -17.34
C GLY A 10 -28.12 24.81 -17.11
N MET A 11 -27.63 24.24 -16.00
CA MET A 11 -26.19 24.05 -15.81
C MET A 11 -25.69 22.95 -16.77
N PRO A 12 -24.55 23.15 -17.45
CA PRO A 12 -23.96 22.10 -18.27
C PRO A 12 -23.50 20.97 -17.37
N GLN A 13 -24.09 19.78 -17.56
CA GLN A 13 -23.62 18.54 -16.96
C GLN A 13 -22.26 18.18 -17.57
N VAL A 14 -21.20 18.36 -16.79
CA VAL A 14 -19.88 17.81 -17.14
C VAL A 14 -19.94 16.30 -16.98
N ARG A 15 -20.20 15.60 -18.07
CA ARG A 15 -20.04 14.14 -18.13
C ARG A 15 -18.55 13.83 -18.19
N THR A 16 -17.91 13.65 -17.03
CA THR A 16 -16.66 12.91 -16.96
C THR A 16 -16.99 11.45 -17.18
N ALA A 17 -16.60 10.93 -18.34
CA ALA A 17 -16.59 9.50 -18.62
C ALA A 17 -15.48 8.87 -17.77
N GLY A 18 -15.71 8.71 -16.48
CA GLY A 18 -14.94 7.84 -15.62
C GLY A 18 -15.22 6.41 -16.05
N LYS A 19 -14.16 5.71 -16.48
CA LYS A 19 -14.20 4.27 -16.71
C LYS A 19 -14.70 3.64 -15.41
N ALA A 20 -15.90 3.06 -15.42
CA ALA A 20 -16.47 2.42 -14.25
C ALA A 20 -15.51 1.30 -13.81
N ILE A 21 -14.98 1.42 -12.60
CA ILE A 21 -14.25 0.34 -11.94
C ILE A 21 -15.31 -0.77 -11.72
N PRO A 22 -15.02 -2.03 -12.10
CA PRO A 22 -15.98 -3.12 -11.89
C PRO A 22 -16.25 -3.28 -10.39
N THR A 23 -17.47 -3.05 -9.96
CA THR A 23 -17.93 -3.23 -8.56
C THR A 23 -18.37 -4.67 -8.27
N VAL A 24 -17.76 -5.64 -8.92
CA VAL A 24 -17.97 -7.06 -8.58
C VAL A 24 -16.62 -7.59 -8.11
N TYR A 25 -16.46 -7.68 -6.79
CA TYR A 25 -15.38 -8.39 -6.15
C TYR A 25 -15.58 -9.88 -6.43
N ASP A 26 -14.81 -10.43 -7.35
CA ASP A 26 -14.71 -11.87 -7.56
C ASP A 26 -13.80 -12.44 -6.46
N LYS A 27 -14.41 -13.13 -5.51
CA LYS A 27 -13.69 -13.77 -4.38
C LYS A 27 -12.62 -14.77 -4.85
N ASP A 28 -12.72 -15.24 -6.08
CA ASP A 28 -11.86 -16.26 -6.68
C ASP A 28 -10.81 -15.65 -7.63
N ALA A 29 -10.89 -14.35 -7.92
CA ALA A 29 -9.81 -13.65 -8.62
C ALA A 29 -8.71 -13.29 -7.60
N PRO A 30 -7.41 -13.56 -7.90
CA PRO A 30 -6.34 -13.08 -7.03
C PRO A 30 -6.50 -11.58 -6.84
N ALA A 31 -6.58 -11.13 -5.59
CA ALA A 31 -6.76 -9.72 -5.26
C ALA A 31 -5.68 -8.91 -5.97
N GLN A 32 -6.07 -8.07 -6.93
CA GLN A 32 -5.10 -7.24 -7.64
C GLN A 32 -4.56 -6.20 -6.66
N VAL A 33 -3.32 -6.37 -6.25
CA VAL A 33 -2.63 -5.40 -5.41
C VAL A 33 -2.39 -4.15 -6.26
N PRO A 34 -2.93 -2.98 -5.88
CA PRO A 34 -2.69 -1.76 -6.64
C PRO A 34 -1.21 -1.38 -6.54
N THR A 35 -0.74 -0.60 -7.51
CA THR A 35 0.58 0.03 -7.45
C THR A 35 0.39 1.53 -7.23
N TYR A 36 0.67 2.00 -6.01
CA TYR A 36 0.69 3.40 -5.67
C TYR A 36 2.13 3.88 -5.53
N LEU A 37 2.43 5.06 -6.07
CA LEU A 37 3.73 5.71 -5.88
C LEU A 37 3.59 6.79 -4.80
N GLN A 38 4.50 6.82 -3.83
CA GLN A 38 4.53 7.86 -2.79
C GLN A 38 4.74 9.26 -3.38
N THR A 39 5.39 9.33 -4.55
CA THR A 39 5.67 10.57 -5.28
C THR A 39 4.51 11.05 -6.16
N ASP A 40 3.38 10.34 -6.23
CA ASP A 40 2.23 10.74 -7.06
C ASP A 40 1.72 12.12 -6.65
N GLY A 41 1.54 13.01 -7.64
CA GLY A 41 1.12 14.40 -7.45
C GLY A 41 -0.23 14.58 -6.75
N ARG A 42 -1.04 13.52 -6.63
CA ARG A 42 -2.33 13.54 -5.91
C ARG A 42 -2.16 13.59 -4.39
N TRP A 43 -1.04 13.10 -3.86
CA TRP A 43 -0.78 13.03 -2.41
C TRP A 43 0.66 13.29 -2.00
N GLY A 44 1.65 13.18 -2.91
CA GLY A 44 3.06 13.24 -2.57
C GLY A 44 3.47 14.49 -1.76
N ALA A 45 2.90 15.65 -2.06
CA ALA A 45 3.21 16.90 -1.36
C ALA A 45 2.43 17.12 -0.04
N LEU A 46 1.64 16.13 0.41
CA LEU A 46 0.90 16.27 1.67
C LEU A 46 1.84 16.05 2.87
N PRO A 47 1.71 16.88 3.93
CA PRO A 47 2.50 16.72 5.15
C PRO A 47 2.28 15.34 5.78
N TYR A 48 3.38 14.64 6.10
CA TYR A 48 3.35 13.33 6.73
C TYR A 48 4.67 13.04 7.45
N ALA A 49 4.61 12.52 8.68
CA ALA A 49 5.76 12.05 9.45
C ALA A 49 6.89 13.09 9.63
N GLY A 50 6.54 14.37 9.72
CA GLY A 50 7.49 15.48 9.86
C GLY A 50 8.07 16.01 8.55
N ASP A 51 7.68 15.42 7.41
CA ASP A 51 8.06 15.82 6.05
C ASP A 51 6.81 15.76 5.14
N ASP A 52 6.90 15.19 3.96
CA ASP A 52 5.78 14.90 3.07
C ASP A 52 5.73 13.40 2.70
N ILE A 53 4.61 13.00 2.07
CA ILE A 53 4.42 11.59 1.66
C ILE A 53 5.47 11.17 0.64
N ALA A 54 5.87 12.05 -0.29
CA ALA A 54 6.86 11.73 -1.31
C ALA A 54 8.23 11.38 -0.70
N THR A 55 8.58 11.98 0.43
CA THR A 55 9.85 11.79 1.13
C THR A 55 9.77 10.67 2.17
N SER A 56 8.72 10.67 3.01
CA SER A 56 8.63 9.81 4.20
C SER A 56 7.52 8.76 4.14
N GLY A 57 6.76 8.70 3.03
CA GLY A 57 5.53 7.92 2.93
C GLY A 57 5.68 6.47 2.47
N CYS A 58 6.87 5.87 2.42
CA CYS A 58 7.03 4.50 1.92
C CYS A 58 6.16 3.48 2.68
N GLY A 59 6.18 3.49 4.01
CA GLY A 59 5.35 2.62 4.83
C GLY A 59 3.85 2.91 4.71
N LEU A 60 3.46 4.19 4.69
CA LEU A 60 2.08 4.61 4.47
C LEU A 60 1.54 4.11 3.12
N THR A 61 2.33 4.29 2.05
CA THR A 61 1.95 3.89 0.69
C THR A 61 1.88 2.37 0.56
N SER A 62 2.84 1.64 1.12
CA SER A 62 2.80 0.18 1.21
C SER A 62 1.59 -0.31 2.00
N ALA A 63 1.26 0.33 3.12
CA ALA A 63 0.08 0.02 3.92
C ALA A 63 -1.22 0.28 3.16
N ALA A 64 -1.30 1.37 2.38
CA ALA A 64 -2.46 1.69 1.54
C ALA A 64 -2.69 0.61 0.45
N MET A 65 -1.62 0.15 -0.21
CA MET A 65 -1.69 -0.95 -1.19
C MET A 65 -2.16 -2.26 -0.55
N ALA A 66 -1.58 -2.62 0.59
CA ALA A 66 -1.95 -3.83 1.33
C ALA A 66 -3.42 -3.80 1.77
N TYR A 67 -3.85 -2.70 2.39
CA TYR A 67 -5.20 -2.60 2.93
C TYR A 67 -6.27 -2.51 1.83
N THR A 68 -5.96 -1.88 0.68
CA THR A 68 -6.81 -1.93 -0.51
C THR A 68 -7.02 -3.37 -0.98
N SER A 69 -5.94 -4.16 -1.07
CA SER A 69 -6.01 -5.55 -1.51
C SER A 69 -6.78 -6.43 -0.52
N LEU A 70 -6.54 -6.26 0.78
CA LEU A 70 -7.15 -7.09 1.83
C LEU A 70 -8.64 -6.82 2.02
N THR A 71 -9.09 -5.56 1.83
CA THR A 71 -10.49 -5.17 2.06
C THR A 71 -11.33 -5.13 0.78
N GLY A 72 -10.70 -5.03 -0.39
CA GLY A 72 -11.37 -4.75 -1.66
C GLY A 72 -11.90 -3.32 -1.78
N GLU A 73 -11.70 -2.46 -0.77
CA GLU A 73 -11.98 -1.03 -0.83
C GLU A 73 -10.75 -0.24 -1.27
N GLU A 74 -10.92 0.80 -2.08
CA GLU A 74 -9.82 1.67 -2.45
C GLU A 74 -9.35 2.52 -1.25
N TRP A 75 -8.15 2.22 -0.75
CA TRP A 75 -7.44 2.97 0.26
C TRP A 75 -6.20 3.62 -0.37
N THR A 76 -6.38 4.82 -0.94
CA THR A 76 -5.23 5.57 -1.47
C THR A 76 -4.32 6.05 -0.33
N PRO A 77 -3.03 6.37 -0.61
CA PRO A 77 -2.15 7.00 0.38
C PRO A 77 -2.74 8.27 0.98
N LEU A 78 -3.46 9.09 0.17
CA LEU A 78 -4.21 10.25 0.67
C LEU A 78 -5.27 9.85 1.71
N ARG A 79 -6.15 8.91 1.37
CA ARG A 79 -7.22 8.46 2.27
C ARG A 79 -6.65 7.91 3.58
N LEU A 80 -5.61 7.09 3.49
CA LEU A 80 -4.97 6.50 4.65
C LEU A 80 -4.29 7.57 5.53
N ALA A 81 -3.52 8.49 4.94
CA ALA A 81 -2.87 9.59 5.66
C ALA A 81 -3.88 10.45 6.43
N LEU A 82 -5.00 10.83 5.80
CA LEU A 82 -6.06 11.60 6.45
C LEU A 82 -6.77 10.82 7.57
N THR A 83 -6.74 9.49 7.52
CA THR A 83 -7.39 8.64 8.52
C THR A 83 -6.49 8.36 9.72
N VAL A 84 -5.22 8.02 9.49
CA VAL A 84 -4.30 7.63 10.57
C VAL A 84 -3.46 8.79 11.10
N GLY A 85 -3.23 9.85 10.30
CA GLY A 85 -2.30 10.91 10.67
C GLY A 85 -0.97 10.34 11.14
N ASP A 86 -0.48 10.81 12.29
CA ASP A 86 0.77 10.33 12.89
C ASP A 86 0.60 9.11 13.82
N MET A 87 -0.60 8.53 13.94
CA MET A 87 -0.84 7.37 14.82
C MET A 87 0.01 6.14 14.46
N CYS A 88 0.35 6.00 13.19
CA CYS A 88 1.15 4.89 12.68
C CYS A 88 2.62 5.26 12.46
N THR A 89 3.12 6.29 13.15
CA THR A 89 4.53 6.66 13.16
C THR A 89 5.13 6.51 14.56
N THR A 90 6.46 6.38 14.62
CA THR A 90 7.26 6.44 15.84
C THR A 90 8.50 7.26 15.51
N ASP A 91 8.73 8.34 16.24
CA ASP A 91 9.86 9.27 16.04
C ASP A 91 9.97 9.79 14.58
N GLY A 92 8.83 10.06 13.93
CA GLY A 92 8.77 10.51 12.53
C GLY A 92 9.04 9.42 11.48
N LEU A 93 9.10 8.15 11.89
CA LEU A 93 9.29 7.01 10.99
C LEU A 93 8.03 6.14 10.92
N ASN A 94 7.80 5.49 9.77
CA ASN A 94 6.71 4.54 9.61
C ASN A 94 6.85 3.36 10.58
N ASP A 95 5.82 3.11 11.37
CA ASP A 95 5.75 1.99 12.30
C ASP A 95 4.77 0.94 11.76
N MET A 96 5.31 -0.09 11.11
CA MET A 96 4.49 -1.12 10.46
C MET A 96 3.73 -2.00 11.45
N GLN A 97 4.18 -2.11 12.71
CA GLN A 97 3.40 -2.79 13.76
C GLN A 97 2.13 -1.99 14.10
N LYS A 98 2.22 -0.66 14.16
CA LYS A 98 1.07 0.22 14.38
C LYS A 98 0.11 0.19 13.19
N PHE A 99 0.62 0.18 11.93
CA PHE A 99 -0.24 0.00 10.75
C PHE A 99 -1.01 -1.32 10.81
N CYS A 100 -0.33 -2.44 11.07
CA CYS A 100 -0.99 -3.74 11.22
C CYS A 100 -2.00 -3.75 12.37
N ALA A 101 -1.69 -3.13 13.51
CA ALA A 101 -2.61 -3.02 14.64
C ALA A 101 -3.86 -2.20 14.27
N TRP A 102 -3.68 -1.10 13.54
CA TRP A 102 -4.78 -0.26 13.05
C TRP A 102 -5.67 -1.03 12.06
N MET A 103 -5.08 -1.73 11.08
CA MET A 103 -5.82 -2.54 10.11
C MET A 103 -6.67 -3.62 10.79
N ARG A 104 -6.10 -4.38 11.74
CA ARG A 104 -6.83 -5.40 12.52
C ARG A 104 -7.94 -4.81 13.39
N ALA A 105 -7.75 -3.59 13.92
CA ALA A 105 -8.79 -2.93 14.70
C ALA A 105 -9.98 -2.48 13.84
N ASN A 106 -9.75 -2.21 12.54
CA ASN A 106 -10.79 -1.79 11.60
C ASN A 106 -11.39 -2.97 10.79
N ASP A 107 -10.65 -4.07 10.69
CA ASP A 107 -11.14 -5.34 10.12
C ASP A 107 -10.72 -6.50 11.02
N GLY A 108 -11.66 -7.00 11.81
CA GLY A 108 -11.43 -8.07 12.77
C GLY A 108 -11.18 -9.44 12.13
N SER A 109 -11.32 -9.59 10.81
CA SER A 109 -10.95 -10.81 10.09
C SER A 109 -9.45 -10.93 9.85
N LEU A 110 -8.71 -9.81 9.97
CA LEU A 110 -7.29 -9.76 9.73
C LEU A 110 -6.47 -10.20 10.95
N SER A 111 -5.42 -10.92 10.67
CA SER A 111 -4.36 -11.31 11.62
C SER A 111 -3.02 -10.75 11.15
N SER A 112 -2.09 -10.50 12.06
CA SER A 112 -0.72 -10.13 11.71
C SER A 112 0.28 -10.87 12.57
N THR A 113 1.48 -11.07 12.01
CA THR A 113 2.63 -11.58 12.76
C THR A 113 3.23 -10.48 13.65
N GLY A 114 4.14 -10.86 14.54
CA GLY A 114 5.16 -9.94 15.05
C GLY A 114 6.23 -9.64 14.00
N LEU A 115 7.38 -9.12 14.46
CA LEU A 115 8.55 -8.95 13.59
C LEU A 115 9.11 -10.33 13.20
N LEU A 116 9.32 -10.53 11.91
CA LEU A 116 9.99 -11.69 11.33
C LEU A 116 11.37 -11.26 10.83
N TYR A 117 12.35 -12.12 10.98
CA TYR A 117 13.71 -11.87 10.53
C TYR A 117 14.19 -12.93 9.53
N ASP A 118 13.44 -14.02 9.37
CA ASP A 118 13.71 -15.06 8.40
C ASP A 118 13.01 -14.76 7.07
N GLN A 119 13.80 -14.67 5.99
CA GLN A 119 13.30 -14.37 4.65
C GLN A 119 12.41 -15.47 4.10
N GLN A 120 12.72 -16.75 4.39
CA GLN A 120 11.92 -17.88 3.92
C GLN A 120 10.57 -17.93 4.62
N GLU A 121 10.53 -17.61 5.91
CA GLU A 121 9.29 -17.49 6.66
C GLU A 121 8.42 -16.35 6.07
N ALA A 122 9.02 -15.19 5.80
CA ALA A 122 8.34 -14.05 5.19
C ALA A 122 7.76 -14.41 3.79
N LEU A 123 8.57 -15.04 2.93
CA LEU A 123 8.13 -15.52 1.61
C LEU A 123 7.04 -16.60 1.73
N GLY A 124 7.11 -17.44 2.77
CA GLY A 124 6.08 -18.42 3.08
C GLY A 124 4.72 -17.78 3.39
N TYR A 125 4.67 -16.62 4.04
CA TYR A 125 3.44 -15.83 4.22
C TYR A 125 2.95 -15.25 2.88
N ALA A 126 3.83 -14.63 2.09
CA ALA A 126 3.47 -14.09 0.77
C ALA A 126 2.92 -15.17 -0.17
N GLY A 127 3.50 -16.38 -0.14
CA GLY A 127 3.03 -17.52 -0.94
C GLY A 127 1.66 -18.06 -0.52
N ARG A 128 1.18 -17.72 0.68
CA ARG A 128 -0.19 -18.02 1.15
C ARG A 128 -1.18 -16.88 0.91
N GLY A 129 -0.76 -15.82 0.20
CA GLY A 129 -1.59 -14.67 -0.11
C GLY A 129 -1.65 -13.59 0.98
N TRP A 130 -0.79 -13.69 2.01
CA TRP A 130 -0.64 -12.61 2.98
C TRP A 130 0.17 -11.46 2.39
N MET A 131 -0.15 -10.24 2.78
CA MET A 131 0.64 -9.05 2.47
C MET A 131 1.81 -8.97 3.44
N VAL A 132 3.05 -8.84 2.93
CA VAL A 132 4.25 -8.81 3.76
C VAL A 132 4.98 -7.49 3.57
N PHE A 133 5.08 -6.70 4.63
CA PHE A 133 5.91 -5.51 4.64
C PHE A 133 7.36 -5.90 4.87
N GLY A 134 8.25 -5.52 3.95
CA GLY A 134 9.69 -5.70 4.07
C GLY A 134 10.37 -4.36 4.34
N SER A 135 11.11 -4.28 5.46
CA SER A 135 11.98 -3.13 5.76
C SER A 135 13.39 -3.44 5.29
N MET A 136 13.99 -2.53 4.53
CA MET A 136 15.29 -2.74 3.92
C MET A 136 16.16 -1.48 3.91
N THR A 137 17.45 -1.66 3.64
CA THR A 137 18.43 -0.61 3.34
C THR A 137 19.18 -0.96 2.05
N GLY A 138 19.82 0.03 1.43
CA GLY A 138 20.52 -0.17 0.16
C GLY A 138 19.58 -0.20 -1.03
N GLN A 139 19.86 -1.01 -2.04
CA GLN A 139 19.07 -1.15 -3.26
C GLN A 139 18.15 -2.36 -3.17
N LEU A 140 16.93 -2.24 -3.68
CA LEU A 140 15.99 -3.37 -3.79
C LEU A 140 16.40 -4.30 -4.94
N HIS A 141 16.91 -3.76 -6.03
CA HIS A 141 17.38 -4.50 -7.20
C HIS A 141 18.59 -3.80 -7.83
N GLU A 142 19.29 -4.50 -8.72
CA GLU A 142 20.44 -3.93 -9.43
C GLU A 142 20.02 -2.71 -10.25
N GLY A 143 20.74 -1.61 -10.08
CA GLY A 143 20.47 -0.34 -10.76
C GLY A 143 19.31 0.48 -10.15
N GLY A 144 18.60 -0.04 -9.14
CA GLY A 144 17.57 0.68 -8.41
C GLY A 144 18.14 1.76 -7.49
N ARG A 145 17.26 2.56 -6.92
CA ARG A 145 17.63 3.59 -5.95
C ARG A 145 18.18 2.98 -4.65
N ALA A 146 19.19 3.61 -4.06
CA ALA A 146 19.70 3.23 -2.75
C ALA A 146 19.00 4.05 -1.64
N TYR A 147 18.55 3.36 -0.58
CA TYR A 147 17.80 3.93 0.55
C TYR A 147 18.58 3.76 1.86
N GLY A 148 18.50 4.76 2.74
CA GLY A 148 18.96 4.65 4.13
C GLY A 148 17.99 3.82 5.01
N GLY A 149 16.73 3.73 4.59
CA GLY A 149 15.65 2.90 5.14
C GLY A 149 14.46 3.01 4.21
N HIS A 150 13.84 1.87 3.88
CA HIS A 150 12.72 1.81 2.95
C HIS A 150 11.78 0.67 3.32
N ILE A 151 10.49 0.86 3.06
CA ILE A 151 9.46 -0.17 3.24
C ILE A 151 8.86 -0.47 1.89
N VAL A 152 8.82 -1.74 1.53
CA VAL A 152 8.15 -2.27 0.34
C VAL A 152 7.06 -3.26 0.72
N LEU A 153 6.14 -3.54 -0.18
CA LEU A 153 5.09 -4.54 -0.03
C LEU A 153 5.40 -5.77 -0.90
N ILE A 154 5.67 -6.90 -0.27
CA ILE A 154 5.77 -8.20 -0.93
C ILE A 154 4.36 -8.78 -0.94
N CYS A 155 3.77 -8.92 -2.12
CA CYS A 155 2.36 -9.27 -2.30
C CYS A 155 2.16 -10.66 -2.93
N GLY A 156 3.24 -11.39 -3.24
CA GLY A 156 3.16 -12.74 -3.76
C GLY A 156 4.52 -13.44 -3.78
N TRP A 157 4.47 -14.77 -3.73
CA TRP A 157 5.60 -15.67 -3.91
C TRP A 157 5.13 -16.94 -4.58
N ASP A 158 5.68 -17.27 -5.74
CA ASP A 158 5.32 -18.46 -6.53
C ASP A 158 6.25 -19.66 -6.32
N GLY A 159 7.20 -19.56 -5.39
CA GLY A 159 8.25 -20.55 -5.13
C GLY A 159 9.59 -20.24 -5.81
N GLY A 160 9.65 -19.22 -6.65
CA GLY A 160 10.86 -18.80 -7.37
C GLY A 160 11.00 -17.28 -7.51
N THR A 161 9.87 -16.56 -7.51
CA THR A 161 9.83 -15.11 -7.74
C THR A 161 8.92 -14.42 -6.73
N ALA A 162 9.41 -13.37 -6.09
CA ALA A 162 8.65 -12.48 -5.25
C ALA A 162 8.05 -11.34 -6.09
N ASP A 163 6.72 -11.13 -6.00
CA ASP A 163 6.04 -9.98 -6.56
C ASP A 163 6.02 -8.86 -5.52
N ILE A 164 6.63 -7.73 -5.82
CA ILE A 164 6.83 -6.61 -4.91
C ILE A 164 6.21 -5.36 -5.48
N ARG A 165 5.57 -4.57 -4.61
CA ARG A 165 5.18 -3.19 -4.89
C ARG A 165 6.08 -2.27 -4.11
N ASP A 166 6.98 -1.61 -4.83
CA ASP A 166 7.84 -0.56 -4.30
C ASP A 166 7.08 0.78 -4.39
N PRO A 167 6.86 1.48 -3.27
CA PRO A 167 6.16 2.76 -3.28
C PRO A 167 6.93 3.90 -3.96
N ASP A 168 8.20 3.71 -4.31
CA ASP A 168 9.00 4.69 -5.05
C ASP A 168 9.20 4.29 -6.53
N GLU A 169 9.43 3.01 -6.81
CA GLU A 169 9.79 2.53 -8.15
C GLU A 169 8.67 1.71 -8.85
N GLY A 170 7.61 1.35 -8.13
CA GLY A 170 6.47 0.63 -8.69
C GLY A 170 6.58 -0.90 -8.55
N GLN A 171 6.18 -1.65 -9.58
CA GLN A 171 6.24 -3.12 -9.52
C GLN A 171 7.65 -3.62 -9.80
N VAL A 172 8.16 -4.46 -8.90
CA VAL A 172 9.45 -5.14 -9.00
C VAL A 172 9.25 -6.64 -8.76
N ASN A 173 9.90 -7.47 -9.57
CA ASN A 173 9.92 -8.91 -9.37
C ASN A 173 11.36 -9.34 -9.08
N LEU A 174 11.57 -10.04 -7.97
CA LEU A 174 12.88 -10.55 -7.57
C LEU A 174 12.87 -12.08 -7.56
N ASN A 175 13.85 -12.70 -8.23
CA ASN A 175 14.08 -14.12 -8.04
C ASN A 175 14.69 -14.41 -6.66
N THR A 176 14.85 -15.69 -6.31
CA THR A 176 15.34 -16.13 -5.00
C THR A 176 16.70 -15.52 -4.64
N ASP A 177 17.64 -15.46 -5.59
CA ASP A 177 18.99 -14.97 -5.34
C ASP A 177 19.00 -13.44 -5.19
N GLU A 178 18.25 -12.74 -6.03
CA GLU A 178 18.06 -11.28 -5.91
C GLU A 178 17.41 -10.91 -4.59
N PHE A 179 16.31 -11.60 -4.20
CA PHE A 179 15.64 -11.37 -2.92
C PHE A 179 16.58 -11.62 -1.73
N ALA A 180 17.38 -12.68 -1.79
CA ALA A 180 18.36 -13.01 -0.75
C ALA A 180 19.50 -11.98 -0.66
N SER A 181 19.81 -11.26 -1.73
CA SER A 181 20.86 -10.25 -1.78
C SER A 181 20.45 -8.90 -1.16
N VAL A 182 19.14 -8.64 -0.99
CA VAL A 182 18.64 -7.41 -0.38
C VAL A 182 18.98 -7.35 1.11
N SER A 183 19.40 -6.19 1.59
CA SER A 183 19.68 -5.96 3.00
C SER A 183 18.41 -5.73 3.81
N TRP A 184 17.66 -6.82 4.06
CA TRP A 184 16.44 -6.81 4.86
C TRP A 184 16.73 -6.59 6.35
N ALA A 185 15.99 -5.70 6.99
CA ALA A 185 16.05 -5.45 8.42
C ALA A 185 15.02 -6.31 9.19
N TYR A 186 13.79 -6.35 8.71
CA TYR A 186 12.70 -7.16 9.27
C TYR A 186 11.54 -7.28 8.27
N PHE A 187 10.60 -8.17 8.60
CA PHE A 187 9.32 -8.28 7.89
C PHE A 187 8.16 -8.31 8.89
N ILE A 188 6.96 -7.96 8.43
CA ILE A 188 5.69 -8.18 9.14
C ILE A 188 4.66 -8.63 8.10
N ALA A 189 3.98 -9.73 8.37
CA ALA A 189 2.91 -10.22 7.53
C ALA A 189 1.54 -9.86 8.12
N ILE A 190 0.57 -9.56 7.25
CA ILE A 190 -0.83 -9.32 7.57
C ILE A 190 -1.72 -9.99 6.52
N GLY A 191 -2.79 -10.64 6.97
CA GLY A 191 -3.73 -11.34 6.10
C GLY A 191 -4.85 -11.99 6.89
N SER A 192 -5.66 -12.78 6.21
CA SER A 192 -6.67 -13.66 6.82
C SER A 192 -6.33 -15.12 6.51
N ASP A 193 -6.60 -16.02 7.45
CA ASP A 193 -6.51 -17.49 7.27
C ASP A 193 -7.71 -18.02 6.48
#